data_61849e0cd37322b8c8b92251b69f0c27
#
_entry.id   61849e0cd37322b8c8b92251b69f0c27
#
_cell.length_a   1.000
_cell.length_b   1.000
_cell.length_c   1.000
_cell.angle_alpha   90.00
_cell.angle_beta   90.00
_cell.angle_gamma   90.00
#
_symmetry.space_group_name_H-M   'P 1'
#
loop_
_entity.id
_entity.type
_entity.pdbx_description
1 polymer ?
#
loop_
_entity_poly.entity_id
_entity_poly.type
_entity_poly.pdbx_seq_one_letter_code
_entity_poly.pdbx_strand_id
1 'polypeptide(L)' 'MLEKEGLKEIAALGEDFDPNVHNAVMTEETEEYESGKVSGVMQKGYTLNGKVIRPSMVKVVS' A
#
# COMPACT_ATOMS: atom_id res chain seq x y z
N MET A 1 5.16 20.46 -6.82
CA MET A 1 4.52 19.90 -6.76
C MET A 1 4.51 18.81 -7.43
N LEU A 2 4.25 17.99 -7.13
CA LEU A 2 4.36 16.87 -7.63
C LEU A 2 3.29 16.24 -8.16
N GLU A 3 2.20 16.35 -7.72
CA GLU A 3 1.19 15.67 -8.13
C GLU A 3 0.65 16.30 -9.18
N LYS A 4 0.81 16.07 -10.30
CA LYS A 4 0.20 16.62 -11.20
C LYS A 4 -0.39 15.75 -12.08
N GLU A 5 -1.28 15.97 -12.83
CA GLU A 5 -1.83 15.21 -13.88
C GLU A 5 -2.15 13.84 -13.55
N GLY A 6 -2.86 13.54 -12.58
CA GLY A 6 -3.33 12.19 -12.28
C GLY A 6 -2.41 11.36 -11.44
N LEU A 7 -1.32 11.91 -10.99
CA LEU A 7 -0.42 11.19 -10.10
C LEU A 7 -1.04 11.15 -8.72
N LYS A 8 -1.22 9.95 -8.16
CA LYS A 8 -1.83 9.82 -6.87
C LYS A 8 -1.06 8.82 -6.04
N GLU A 9 -1.01 9.07 -4.74
CA GLU A 9 -0.36 8.16 -3.82
C GLU A 9 -1.31 7.02 -3.50
N ILE A 10 -0.80 5.81 -3.44
CA ILE A 10 -1.62 4.65 -3.15
C ILE A 10 -1.82 4.57 -1.64
N ALA A 11 -3.07 4.61 -1.20
CA ALA A 11 -3.37 4.47 0.22
C ALA A 11 -3.19 3.02 0.60
N ALA A 12 -2.51 2.78 1.71
CA ALA A 12 -2.23 1.41 2.11
C ALA A 12 -2.44 1.17 3.60
N LEU A 13 -2.03 2.08 4.46
CA LEU A 13 -2.05 1.82 5.89
C LEU A 13 -3.49 1.60 6.37
N GLY A 14 -3.74 0.48 7.02
CA GLY A 14 -5.06 0.16 7.52
C GLY A 14 -6.04 -0.31 6.47
N GLU A 15 -5.61 -0.38 5.22
CA GLU A 15 -6.49 -0.81 4.14
C GLU A 15 -6.35 -2.30 3.92
N ASP A 16 -7.29 -2.88 3.21
CA ASP A 16 -7.16 -4.27 2.83
C ASP A 16 -5.99 -4.41 1.88
N PHE A 17 -5.27 -5.49 2.01
CA PHE A 17 -4.13 -5.71 1.13
C PHE A 17 -4.64 -5.95 -0.29
N ASP A 18 -4.06 -5.26 -1.24
CA ASP A 18 -4.46 -5.39 -2.63
C ASP A 18 -3.20 -5.70 -3.42
N PRO A 19 -3.03 -6.92 -3.90
CA PRO A 19 -1.81 -7.29 -4.61
C PRO A 19 -1.59 -6.53 -5.91
N ASN A 20 -2.61 -5.86 -6.41
CA ASN A 20 -2.45 -5.10 -7.64
C ASN A 20 -1.69 -3.80 -7.40
N VAL A 21 -1.81 -3.22 -6.21
CA VAL A 21 -1.19 -1.94 -5.92
C VAL A 21 -0.27 -2.02 -4.71
N HIS A 22 -0.29 -3.13 -3.96
CA HIS A 22 0.55 -3.28 -2.79
C HIS A 22 1.50 -4.45 -2.99
N ASN A 23 2.68 -4.35 -2.43
CA ASN A 23 3.65 -5.43 -2.47
C ASN A 23 3.96 -5.79 -1.04
N ALA A 24 3.48 -6.94 -0.58
CA ALA A 24 3.70 -7.35 0.79
C ALA A 24 5.12 -7.86 0.93
N VAL A 25 5.98 -7.09 1.56
CA VAL A 25 7.36 -7.47 1.73
C VAL A 25 7.62 -8.09 3.09
N MET A 26 6.68 -7.95 4.03
CA MET A 26 6.79 -8.53 5.34
C MET A 26 5.40 -8.85 5.87
N THR A 27 5.34 -9.77 6.81
CA THR A 27 4.09 -10.02 7.54
C THR A 27 4.38 -9.88 9.01
N GLU A 28 3.40 -9.56 9.81
CA GLU A 28 3.56 -9.49 11.25
C GLU A 28 2.24 -9.78 11.92
N GLU A 29 2.28 -10.15 13.19
CA GLU A 29 1.10 -10.37 13.93
C GLU A 29 0.89 -9.18 14.82
N THR A 30 -0.26 -8.59 14.81
CA THR A 30 -0.58 -7.47 15.65
C THR A 30 -2.08 -7.48 15.89
N GLU A 31 -2.50 -6.91 17.01
CA GLU A 31 -3.90 -6.84 17.29
C GLU A 31 -4.47 -5.51 16.86
N GLU A 32 -3.66 -4.64 16.31
CA GLU A 32 -4.16 -3.34 15.89
C GLU A 32 -4.97 -3.43 14.62
N TYR A 33 -4.72 -4.40 13.79
CA TYR A 33 -5.42 -4.56 12.53
C TYR A 33 -5.79 -6.01 12.35
N GLU A 34 -6.83 -6.26 11.59
CA GLU A 34 -7.24 -7.63 11.34
C GLU A 34 -6.34 -8.29 10.32
N SER A 35 -6.38 -9.61 10.30
CA SER A 35 -5.60 -10.36 9.32
C SER A 35 -5.93 -9.91 7.93
N GLY A 36 -4.93 -9.79 7.11
CA GLY A 36 -5.13 -9.36 5.73
C GLY A 36 -5.08 -7.86 5.54
N LYS A 37 -4.97 -7.10 6.64
CA LYS A 37 -4.86 -5.66 6.50
C LYS A 37 -3.41 -5.24 6.45
N VAL A 38 -3.18 -4.07 5.93
CA VAL A 38 -1.84 -3.51 5.86
C VAL A 38 -1.53 -2.85 7.20
N SER A 39 -0.53 -3.34 7.89
CA SER A 39 -0.19 -2.81 9.20
C SER A 39 0.89 -1.74 9.12
N GLY A 40 1.56 -1.61 8.01
CA GLY A 40 2.56 -0.57 7.86
C GLY A 40 2.97 -0.39 6.42
N VAL A 41 3.44 0.78 6.10
CA VAL A 41 3.88 1.09 4.75
C VAL A 41 5.37 1.32 4.79
N MET A 42 6.12 0.46 4.10
CA MET A 42 7.56 0.58 4.05
C MET A 42 7.97 1.61 3.00
N GLN A 43 7.26 1.62 1.89
CA GLN A 43 7.56 2.57 0.83
C GLN A 43 6.26 2.91 0.13
N LYS A 44 6.02 4.19 -0.08
CA LYS A 44 4.78 4.63 -0.70
C LYS A 44 4.78 4.31 -2.17
N GLY A 45 3.63 3.96 -2.69
CA GLY A 45 3.46 3.72 -4.11
C GLY A 45 2.63 4.81 -4.74
N TYR A 46 2.62 4.84 -6.05
CA TYR A 46 1.93 5.88 -6.79
C TYR A 46 1.30 5.32 -8.04
N THR A 47 0.19 5.92 -8.45
CA THR A 47 -0.43 5.61 -9.73
C THR A 47 -0.47 6.86 -10.56
N LEU A 48 -0.49 6.69 -11.87
CA LEU A 48 -0.62 7.80 -12.78
C LEU A 48 -1.74 7.44 -13.75
N ASN A 49 -2.78 8.25 -13.74
CA ASN A 49 -3.94 8.03 -14.62
C ASN A 49 -4.48 6.62 -14.49
N GLY A 50 -4.53 6.14 -13.26
CA GLY A 50 -5.09 4.81 -13.01
C GLY A 50 -4.12 3.66 -13.20
N LYS A 51 -2.88 3.96 -13.60
CA LYS A 51 -1.93 2.91 -13.83
C LYS A 51 -0.89 2.93 -12.73
N VAL A 52 -0.59 1.80 -12.14
CA VAL A 52 0.36 1.72 -11.06
C VAL A 52 1.77 1.92 -11.59
N ILE A 53 2.43 2.99 -11.18
CA ILE A 53 3.78 3.25 -11.56
C ILE A 53 4.71 2.54 -10.61
N ARG A 54 4.35 2.53 -9.31
CA ARG A 54 5.18 1.92 -8.31
C ARG A 54 4.25 1.39 -7.23
N PRO A 55 4.28 0.12 -6.93
CA PRO A 55 3.41 -0.40 -5.87
C PRO A 55 3.94 0.00 -4.51
N SER A 56 3.05 0.09 -3.52
CA SER A 56 3.46 0.36 -2.16
C SER A 56 4.08 -0.88 -1.57
N MET A 57 5.21 -0.74 -0.90
CA MET A 57 5.79 -1.84 -0.16
C MET A 57 5.22 -1.78 1.23
N VAL A 58 4.54 -2.83 1.66
CA VAL A 58 3.76 -2.79 2.88
C VAL A 58 4.01 -4.01 3.74
N LYS A 59 3.62 -3.92 5.01
CA LYS A 59 3.57 -5.05 5.88
C LYS A 59 2.10 -5.40 6.07
N VAL A 60 1.80 -6.68 6.05
CA VAL A 60 0.42 -7.11 6.25
C VAL A 60 0.33 -7.94 7.50
N VAL A 61 -0.84 -7.98 8.10
CA VAL A 61 -1.10 -8.76 9.30
C VAL A 61 -1.34 -10.20 8.87
N SER A 62 -0.60 -11.09 9.41
CA SER A 62 -0.73 -12.51 9.06
C SER A 62 -1.78 -13.23 9.89
#